data_cd0e062779b85bc7ffdb5aed289fb2b7
#
_entry.id   cd0e062779b85bc7ffdb5aed289fb2b7
#
_cell.length_a   1.000
_cell.length_b   1.000
_cell.length_c   1.000
_cell.angle_alpha   90.00
_cell.angle_beta   90.00
_cell.angle_gamma   90.00
#
_symmetry.space_group_name_H-M   'P 1'
#
loop_
_entity.id
_entity.type
_entity.pdbx_description
1 polymer ?
#
loop_
_entity_poly.entity_id
_entity_poly.type
_entity_poly.pdbx_seq_one_letter_code
_entity_poly.pdbx_strand_id
1 'polypeptide(L)'
;AMDAAASELYSEEDGMYHFPGEAQIHEEVDVNLRRPDTQGGAYTSDTHVKTQETTETKEVLRSAQEMISLYEELTTEYPLISIEDGLDEDDWEGWQELTKRMKEQVMLVGDDLFVTNVKRIRCGMDLKVANAVLIKVNQIGTLSEAFEAVEMAHKNGYKAVISHRSGETEDTTIADIAVALNAGQIKTGAP
;
A
#
# COMPACT_ATOMS: atom_id res chain seq x y z
N ALA A 1 -4.91 7.48 -7.27
CA ALA A 1 -4.73 6.04 -7.11
C ALA A 1 -3.39 5.78 -6.40
N MET A 2 -3.35 4.79 -5.56
CA MET A 2 -2.15 4.33 -4.87
C MET A 2 -2.08 2.81 -5.05
N ASP A 3 -0.90 2.31 -5.33
CA ASP A 3 -0.55 0.89 -5.29
C ASP A 3 0.45 0.73 -4.13
N ALA A 4 0.04 0.05 -3.08
CA ALA A 4 0.84 -0.09 -1.87
C ALA A 4 1.79 -1.30 -1.95
N ALA A 5 1.45 -2.31 -2.77
CA ALA A 5 2.17 -3.57 -2.89
C ALA A 5 2.59 -4.13 -1.52
N ALA A 6 1.64 -4.13 -0.57
CA ALA A 6 1.94 -4.28 0.84
C ALA A 6 2.55 -5.64 1.20
N SER A 7 2.32 -6.67 0.39
CA SER A 7 2.98 -7.98 0.56
C SER A 7 4.51 -7.89 0.46
N GLU A 8 5.05 -6.92 -0.30
CA GLU A 8 6.50 -6.70 -0.37
C GLU A 8 7.09 -6.09 0.93
N LEU A 9 6.25 -5.48 1.75
CA LEU A 9 6.62 -4.89 3.04
C LEU A 9 6.36 -5.83 4.21
N TYR A 10 5.57 -6.89 4.00
CA TYR A 10 5.12 -7.78 5.06
C TYR A 10 6.18 -8.83 5.40
N SER A 11 6.36 -9.08 6.69
CA SER A 11 7.24 -10.11 7.24
C SER A 11 6.41 -11.17 7.99
N GLU A 12 6.45 -12.41 7.53
CA GLU A 12 5.81 -13.55 8.22
C GLU A 12 6.46 -13.85 9.59
N GLU A 13 7.71 -13.40 9.81
CA GLU A 13 8.45 -13.70 11.05
C GLU A 13 7.83 -12.99 12.26
N ASP A 14 7.36 -11.74 12.08
CA ASP A 14 6.81 -10.91 13.15
C ASP A 14 5.38 -10.42 12.89
N GLY A 15 4.83 -10.67 11.70
CA GLY A 15 3.49 -10.25 11.31
C GLY A 15 3.36 -8.74 11.09
N MET A 16 4.44 -8.06 10.75
CA MET A 16 4.48 -6.60 10.63
C MET A 16 4.85 -6.17 9.20
N TYR A 17 4.44 -4.95 8.85
CA TYR A 17 4.85 -4.27 7.63
C TYR A 17 6.05 -3.39 7.91
N HIS A 18 7.15 -3.61 7.19
CA HIS A 18 8.44 -2.97 7.38
C HIS A 18 8.65 -1.81 6.41
N PHE A 19 8.92 -0.61 6.94
CA PHE A 19 9.16 0.60 6.15
C PHE A 19 10.61 1.05 6.29
N PRO A 20 11.55 0.46 5.54
CA PRO A 20 12.97 0.80 5.66
C PRO A 20 13.31 2.22 5.19
N GLY A 21 12.43 2.83 4.39
CA GLY A 21 12.57 4.22 3.92
C GLY A 21 12.05 5.28 4.89
N GLU A 22 11.27 4.90 5.92
CA GLU A 22 10.73 5.80 6.93
C GLU A 22 11.59 5.72 8.21
N ALA A 23 12.73 6.41 8.22
CA ALA A 23 13.54 6.51 9.42
C ALA A 23 12.99 7.61 10.34
N GLN A 24 12.65 7.26 11.59
CA GLN A 24 12.38 8.28 12.61
C GLN A 24 13.71 8.88 13.08
N ILE A 25 13.92 10.16 12.79
CA ILE A 25 15.04 10.92 13.32
C ILE A 25 14.66 11.36 14.73
N HIS A 26 15.11 10.64 15.75
CA HIS A 26 15.04 11.12 17.13
C HIS A 26 16.23 12.03 17.39
N GLU A 27 16.06 13.34 17.31
CA GLU A 27 16.99 14.30 17.88
C GLU A 27 16.81 14.29 19.40
N GLU A 28 17.62 13.57 20.14
CA GLU A 28 17.81 13.83 21.56
C GLU A 28 18.70 15.07 21.70
N VAL A 29 18.06 16.22 21.79
CA VAL A 29 18.76 17.46 22.16
C VAL A 29 18.99 17.44 23.66
N ASP A 30 20.13 16.95 24.09
CA ASP A 30 20.59 17.09 25.47
C ASP A 30 21.04 18.54 25.69
N VAL A 31 20.06 19.41 26.01
CA VAL A 31 20.33 20.80 26.33
C VAL A 31 20.78 20.87 27.79
N ASN A 32 22.03 20.49 28.05
CA ASN A 32 22.68 20.85 29.30
C ASN A 32 23.03 22.33 29.30
N LEU A 33 22.03 23.20 29.42
CA LEU A 33 22.15 24.63 29.70
C LEU A 33 22.65 24.79 31.16
N ARG A 34 23.96 24.73 31.37
CA ARG A 34 24.55 25.30 32.57
C ARG A 34 24.36 26.82 32.51
N ARG A 35 23.54 27.35 33.41
CA ARG A 35 23.47 28.79 33.62
C ARG A 35 24.86 29.32 33.99
N PRO A 36 25.32 30.44 33.44
CA PRO A 36 26.58 31.04 33.87
C PRO A 36 26.42 31.55 35.30
N ASP A 37 27.29 31.06 36.18
CA ASP A 37 27.45 31.65 37.50
C ASP A 37 27.97 33.09 37.33
N THR A 38 27.22 34.04 37.89
CA THR A 38 27.57 35.44 37.93
C THR A 38 28.60 35.69 39.04
N GLN A 39 29.86 35.32 38.77
CA GLN A 39 31.03 35.95 39.47
C GLN A 39 32.27 35.70 38.61
N GLY A 40 32.97 36.82 38.32
CA GLY A 40 34.04 36.97 37.35
C GLY A 40 35.22 36.02 37.51
N GLY A 41 35.62 35.44 36.39
CA GLY A 41 36.80 34.62 36.26
C GLY A 41 37.09 34.37 34.78
N ALA A 42 38.38 34.52 34.43
CA ALA A 42 38.96 34.63 33.11
C ALA A 42 38.49 33.57 32.08
N TYR A 43 38.35 34.01 30.83
CA TYR A 43 38.18 33.16 29.63
C TYR A 43 39.34 32.21 29.48
N THR A 44 39.10 30.90 29.57
CA THR A 44 39.95 29.88 28.97
C THR A 44 39.19 29.24 27.83
N SER A 45 39.67 29.50 26.62
CA SER A 45 39.23 28.82 25.40
C SER A 45 39.72 27.38 25.44
N ASP A 46 38.82 26.45 25.63
CA ASP A 46 38.88 25.07 25.11
C ASP A 46 37.68 24.27 25.62
N THR A 47 36.53 24.44 24.97
CA THR A 47 35.43 23.51 25.06
C THR A 47 35.10 23.04 23.65
N HIS A 48 35.80 22.00 23.18
CA HIS A 48 35.33 21.19 22.06
C HIS A 48 34.03 20.48 22.51
N VAL A 49 32.89 21.07 22.17
CA VAL A 49 31.63 20.35 22.21
C VAL A 49 31.68 19.32 21.10
N LYS A 50 31.97 18.07 21.42
CA LYS A 50 31.70 16.94 20.53
C LYS A 50 30.18 16.71 20.55
N THR A 51 29.50 17.23 19.59
CA THR A 51 28.16 16.77 19.23
C THR A 51 28.33 15.38 18.64
N GLN A 52 28.06 14.34 19.41
CA GLN A 52 27.84 13.02 18.85
C GLN A 52 26.39 13.00 18.37
N GLU A 53 26.20 13.21 17.07
CA GLU A 53 24.97 12.85 16.39
C GLU A 53 24.93 11.33 16.31
N THR A 54 24.24 10.68 17.25
CA THR A 54 23.83 9.29 17.10
C THR A 54 22.49 9.29 16.39
N THR A 55 22.50 9.22 15.08
CA THR A 55 21.32 8.96 14.27
C THR A 55 21.05 7.46 14.36
N GLU A 56 20.28 7.01 15.33
CA GLU A 56 19.67 5.69 15.26
C GLU A 56 18.47 5.78 14.32
N THR A 57 18.67 5.34 13.10
CA THR A 57 17.56 5.10 12.15
C THR A 57 16.85 3.83 12.59
N LYS A 58 15.72 3.97 13.28
CA LYS A 58 14.84 2.83 13.53
C LYS A 58 13.88 2.70 12.36
N GLU A 59 13.86 1.51 11.78
CA GLU A 59 12.84 1.11 10.80
C GLU A 59 11.44 1.31 11.41
N VAL A 60 10.51 1.83 10.61
CA VAL A 60 9.12 1.98 11.06
C VAL A 60 8.39 0.67 10.77
N LEU A 61 7.80 0.10 11.79
CA LEU A 61 6.98 -1.12 11.70
C LEU A 61 5.51 -0.75 11.89
N ARG A 62 4.63 -1.37 11.10
CA ARG A 62 3.18 -1.21 11.22
C ARG A 62 2.48 -2.55 11.22
N SER A 63 1.51 -2.71 12.10
CA SER A 63 0.52 -3.79 12.05
C SER A 63 -0.51 -3.52 10.94
N ALA A 64 -1.31 -4.52 10.57
CA ALA A 64 -2.42 -4.34 9.64
C ALA A 64 -3.38 -3.22 10.07
N GLN A 65 -3.65 -3.08 11.37
CA GLN A 65 -4.51 -2.02 11.91
C GLN A 65 -3.90 -0.63 11.74
N GLU A 66 -2.59 -0.49 11.92
CA GLU A 66 -1.87 0.76 11.71
C GLU A 66 -1.78 1.11 10.23
N MET A 67 -1.64 0.10 9.33
CA MET A 67 -1.75 0.29 7.87
C MET A 67 -3.12 0.84 7.49
N ILE A 68 -4.20 0.25 8.00
CA ILE A 68 -5.56 0.72 7.74
C ILE A 68 -5.73 2.16 8.23
N SER A 69 -5.23 2.49 9.41
CA SER A 69 -5.31 3.85 9.96
C SER A 69 -4.53 4.85 9.11
N LEU A 70 -3.35 4.49 8.61
CA LEU A 70 -2.58 5.29 7.66
C LEU A 70 -3.39 5.57 6.37
N TYR A 71 -4.08 4.57 5.83
CA TYR A 71 -4.91 4.77 4.63
C TYR A 71 -6.10 5.68 4.89
N GLU A 72 -6.72 5.63 6.06
CA GLU A 72 -7.78 6.57 6.44
C GLU A 72 -7.27 8.01 6.54
N GLU A 73 -6.09 8.21 7.11
CA GLU A 73 -5.43 9.53 7.15
C GLU A 73 -5.13 10.03 5.73
N LEU A 74 -4.52 9.20 4.89
CA LEU A 74 -4.19 9.55 3.50
C LEU A 74 -5.44 9.89 2.67
N THR A 75 -6.54 9.16 2.85
CA THR A 75 -7.79 9.47 2.13
C THR A 75 -8.47 10.74 2.62
N THR A 76 -8.18 11.16 3.85
CA THR A 76 -8.66 12.44 4.39
C THR A 76 -7.81 13.61 3.88
N GLU A 77 -6.50 13.42 3.78
CA GLU A 77 -5.55 14.47 3.38
C GLU A 77 -5.46 14.63 1.85
N TYR A 78 -5.53 13.52 1.11
CA TYR A 78 -5.36 13.50 -0.34
C TYR A 78 -6.61 12.96 -1.05
N PRO A 79 -6.89 13.40 -2.29
CA PRO A 79 -8.03 12.92 -3.08
C PRO A 79 -7.77 11.51 -3.65
N LEU A 80 -7.50 10.54 -2.78
CA LEU A 80 -7.34 9.14 -3.18
C LEU A 80 -8.68 8.54 -3.58
N ILE A 81 -8.71 7.90 -4.74
CA ILE A 81 -9.90 7.22 -5.28
C ILE A 81 -9.77 5.71 -5.28
N SER A 82 -8.54 5.19 -5.18
CA SER A 82 -8.27 3.76 -5.09
C SER A 82 -6.99 3.45 -4.35
N ILE A 83 -6.97 2.30 -3.68
CA ILE A 83 -5.82 1.68 -3.04
C ILE A 83 -5.73 0.25 -3.58
N GLU A 84 -4.60 -0.09 -4.19
CA GLU A 84 -4.29 -1.42 -4.70
C GLU A 84 -3.37 -2.12 -3.72
N ASP A 85 -3.66 -3.40 -3.42
CA ASP A 85 -2.90 -4.29 -2.54
C ASP A 85 -2.48 -3.63 -1.20
N GLY A 86 -3.48 -3.11 -0.50
CA GLY A 86 -3.28 -2.36 0.74
C GLY A 86 -2.78 -3.19 1.92
N LEU A 87 -2.90 -4.51 1.87
CA LEU A 87 -2.43 -5.46 2.89
C LEU A 87 -1.85 -6.69 2.21
N ASP A 88 -1.19 -7.55 2.98
CA ASP A 88 -0.66 -8.83 2.52
C ASP A 88 -1.71 -9.69 1.83
N GLU A 89 -1.31 -10.42 0.78
CA GLU A 89 -2.19 -11.20 -0.09
C GLU A 89 -2.89 -12.36 0.60
N ASP A 90 -2.40 -12.79 1.77
CA ASP A 90 -2.99 -13.86 2.57
C ASP A 90 -3.58 -13.37 3.89
N ASP A 91 -3.51 -12.07 4.20
CA ASP A 91 -4.17 -11.46 5.38
C ASP A 91 -5.66 -11.19 5.13
N TRP A 92 -6.45 -12.25 4.98
CA TRP A 92 -7.88 -12.16 4.73
C TRP A 92 -8.65 -11.44 5.84
N GLU A 93 -8.21 -11.56 7.09
CA GLU A 93 -8.85 -10.89 8.24
C GLU A 93 -8.58 -9.38 8.21
N GLY A 94 -7.36 -8.97 7.95
CA GLY A 94 -7.00 -7.57 7.75
C GLY A 94 -7.76 -6.95 6.57
N TRP A 95 -7.86 -7.67 5.44
CA TRP A 95 -8.63 -7.23 4.29
C TRP A 95 -10.13 -7.08 4.58
N GLN A 96 -10.72 -7.93 5.43
CA GLN A 96 -12.10 -7.76 5.88
C GLN A 96 -12.28 -6.45 6.65
N GLU A 97 -11.39 -6.16 7.59
CA GLU A 97 -11.47 -4.93 8.38
C GLU A 97 -11.20 -3.69 7.52
N LEU A 98 -10.19 -3.73 6.64
CA LEU A 98 -9.92 -2.67 5.66
C LEU A 98 -11.16 -2.38 4.82
N THR A 99 -11.78 -3.43 4.27
CA THR A 99 -12.96 -3.28 3.43
C THR A 99 -14.14 -2.70 4.19
N LYS A 100 -14.37 -3.19 5.40
CA LYS A 100 -15.47 -2.70 6.26
C LYS A 100 -15.33 -1.21 6.56
N ARG A 101 -14.11 -0.72 6.77
CA ARG A 101 -13.83 0.67 7.14
C ARG A 101 -13.84 1.61 5.94
N MET A 102 -13.37 1.17 4.76
CA MET A 102 -13.01 2.10 3.70
C MET A 102 -13.77 1.92 2.37
N LYS A 103 -14.49 0.83 2.15
CA LYS A 103 -15.12 0.52 0.84
C LYS A 103 -16.11 1.57 0.32
N GLU A 104 -16.67 2.40 1.18
CA GLU A 104 -17.60 3.47 0.79
C GLU A 104 -16.84 4.76 0.40
N GLN A 105 -15.57 4.85 0.71
CA GLN A 105 -14.74 6.03 0.47
C GLN A 105 -13.82 5.85 -0.73
N VAL A 106 -13.21 4.67 -0.87
CA VAL A 106 -12.23 4.37 -1.91
C VAL A 106 -12.49 3.01 -2.54
N MET A 107 -12.00 2.84 -3.75
CA MET A 107 -11.93 1.56 -4.41
C MET A 107 -10.74 0.77 -3.84
N LEU A 108 -11.01 -0.41 -3.30
CA LEU A 108 -10.02 -1.35 -2.78
C LEU A 108 -9.79 -2.43 -3.83
N VAL A 109 -8.63 -2.38 -4.47
CA VAL A 109 -8.29 -3.24 -5.60
C VAL A 109 -7.39 -4.38 -5.11
N GLY A 110 -7.78 -5.62 -5.38
CA GLY A 110 -6.90 -6.77 -5.18
C GLY A 110 -6.22 -7.15 -6.49
N ASP A 111 -4.89 -7.07 -6.51
CA ASP A 111 -4.01 -7.62 -7.54
C ASP A 111 -3.45 -8.97 -7.07
N ASP A 112 -2.46 -8.97 -6.19
CA ASP A 112 -1.84 -10.18 -5.64
C ASP A 112 -2.84 -10.95 -4.75
N LEU A 113 -3.75 -10.25 -4.08
CA LEU A 113 -4.85 -10.87 -3.35
C LEU A 113 -5.66 -11.85 -4.23
N PHE A 114 -5.90 -11.53 -5.50
CA PHE A 114 -6.78 -12.30 -6.38
C PHE A 114 -6.08 -13.00 -7.54
N VAL A 115 -4.93 -12.51 -7.98
CA VAL A 115 -4.11 -13.02 -9.10
C VAL A 115 -4.93 -13.39 -10.35
N THR A 116 -5.98 -12.61 -10.65
CA THR A 116 -6.95 -12.88 -11.74
C THR A 116 -7.63 -14.28 -11.64
N ASN A 117 -7.58 -14.92 -10.48
CA ASN A 117 -8.03 -16.30 -10.27
C ASN A 117 -9.46 -16.33 -9.72
N VAL A 118 -10.40 -16.94 -10.47
CA VAL A 118 -11.81 -17.03 -10.10
C VAL A 118 -12.05 -17.69 -8.74
N LYS A 119 -11.19 -18.59 -8.29
CA LYS A 119 -11.34 -19.23 -6.96
C LYS A 119 -10.97 -18.27 -5.85
N ARG A 120 -9.87 -17.49 -5.98
CA ARG A 120 -9.49 -16.46 -5.01
C ARG A 120 -10.50 -15.32 -5.02
N ILE A 121 -10.97 -14.90 -6.19
CA ILE A 121 -12.02 -13.87 -6.33
C ILE A 121 -13.30 -14.33 -5.60
N ARG A 122 -13.75 -15.58 -5.80
CA ARG A 122 -14.90 -16.13 -5.09
C ARG A 122 -14.71 -16.15 -3.59
N CYS A 123 -13.54 -16.59 -3.11
CA CYS A 123 -13.19 -16.56 -1.70
C CYS A 123 -13.31 -15.14 -1.13
N GLY A 124 -12.76 -14.14 -1.84
CA GLY A 124 -12.85 -12.75 -1.44
C GLY A 124 -14.28 -12.22 -1.38
N MET A 125 -15.12 -12.63 -2.33
CA MET A 125 -16.54 -12.26 -2.32
C MET A 125 -17.29 -12.88 -1.13
N ASP A 126 -17.04 -14.15 -0.84
CA ASP A 126 -17.63 -14.86 0.29
C ASP A 126 -17.21 -14.23 1.62
N LEU A 127 -15.98 -13.79 1.73
CA LEU A 127 -15.42 -13.08 2.87
C LEU A 127 -15.73 -11.56 2.89
N LYS A 128 -16.26 -11.01 1.79
CA LYS A 128 -16.58 -9.58 1.61
C LYS A 128 -15.34 -8.69 1.71
N VAL A 129 -14.25 -9.09 1.08
CA VAL A 129 -13.00 -8.33 1.03
C VAL A 129 -12.82 -7.65 -0.33
N ALA A 130 -12.23 -6.46 -0.32
CA ALA A 130 -12.07 -5.58 -1.48
C ALA A 130 -13.43 -5.16 -2.11
N ASN A 131 -13.39 -4.39 -3.19
CA ASN A 131 -14.56 -4.05 -4.01
C ASN A 131 -14.20 -3.92 -5.50
N ALA A 132 -12.95 -4.23 -5.85
CA ALA A 132 -12.46 -4.27 -7.21
C ALA A 132 -11.38 -5.35 -7.38
N VAL A 133 -11.25 -5.84 -8.61
CA VAL A 133 -10.27 -6.87 -9.00
C VAL A 133 -9.38 -6.30 -10.09
N LEU A 134 -8.06 -6.42 -9.94
CA LEU A 134 -7.15 -6.18 -11.04
C LEU A 134 -7.09 -7.41 -11.93
N ILE A 135 -7.23 -7.21 -13.24
CA ILE A 135 -7.26 -8.26 -14.24
C ILE A 135 -6.01 -8.17 -15.10
N LYS A 136 -5.09 -9.08 -14.91
CA LYS A 136 -3.91 -9.27 -15.74
C LYS A 136 -4.18 -10.43 -16.70
N VAL A 137 -4.51 -10.09 -17.93
CA VAL A 137 -5.05 -11.04 -18.95
C VAL A 137 -4.19 -12.28 -19.15
N ASN A 138 -2.87 -12.14 -19.06
CA ASN A 138 -1.93 -13.24 -19.23
C ASN A 138 -1.48 -13.91 -17.91
N GLN A 139 -1.99 -13.51 -16.75
CA GLN A 139 -1.60 -14.07 -15.45
C GLN A 139 -2.28 -15.41 -15.20
N ILE A 140 -3.56 -15.51 -15.54
CA ILE A 140 -4.35 -16.75 -15.33
C ILE A 140 -4.10 -17.79 -16.43
N GLY A 141 -3.70 -17.39 -17.63
CA GLY A 141 -3.29 -18.29 -18.70
C GLY A 141 -4.09 -18.19 -20.00
N THR A 142 -5.39 -17.97 -19.94
CA THR A 142 -6.25 -17.84 -21.13
C THR A 142 -7.17 -16.62 -21.05
N LEU A 143 -7.55 -16.10 -22.23
CA LEU A 143 -8.55 -15.02 -22.31
C LEU A 143 -9.90 -15.45 -21.73
N SER A 144 -10.29 -16.70 -21.92
CA SER A 144 -11.56 -17.22 -21.40
C SER A 144 -11.62 -17.16 -19.88
N GLU A 145 -10.54 -17.54 -19.19
CA GLU A 145 -10.45 -17.47 -17.74
C GLU A 145 -10.41 -16.02 -17.25
N ALA A 146 -9.70 -15.14 -17.95
CA ALA A 146 -9.70 -13.70 -17.63
C ALA A 146 -11.11 -13.10 -17.79
N PHE A 147 -11.84 -13.46 -18.84
CA PHE A 147 -13.21 -13.01 -19.05
C PHE A 147 -14.17 -13.54 -17.98
N GLU A 148 -14.00 -14.81 -17.57
CA GLU A 148 -14.76 -15.38 -16.45
C GLU A 148 -14.53 -14.61 -15.16
N ALA A 149 -13.28 -14.20 -14.88
CA ALA A 149 -12.96 -13.39 -13.73
C ALA A 149 -13.65 -12.02 -13.76
N VAL A 150 -13.65 -11.32 -14.91
CA VAL A 150 -14.36 -10.06 -15.10
C VAL A 150 -15.87 -10.23 -14.93
N GLU A 151 -16.44 -11.26 -15.55
CA GLU A 151 -17.87 -11.54 -15.46
C GLU A 151 -18.28 -11.84 -14.01
N MET A 152 -17.47 -12.62 -13.29
CA MET A 152 -17.68 -12.91 -11.88
C MET A 152 -17.66 -11.64 -11.02
N ALA A 153 -16.67 -10.78 -11.25
CA ALA A 153 -16.56 -9.48 -10.56
C ALA A 153 -17.84 -8.66 -10.76
N HIS A 154 -18.24 -8.44 -12.00
CA HIS A 154 -19.42 -7.62 -12.33
C HIS A 154 -20.72 -8.20 -11.76
N LYS A 155 -20.94 -9.52 -11.86
CA LYS A 155 -22.16 -10.17 -11.33
C LYS A 155 -22.29 -10.02 -9.81
N ASN A 156 -21.19 -9.80 -9.11
CA ASN A 156 -21.17 -9.64 -7.65
C ASN A 156 -20.95 -8.20 -7.19
N GLY A 157 -21.03 -7.23 -8.11
CA GLY A 157 -20.95 -5.81 -7.78
C GLY A 157 -19.51 -5.29 -7.56
N TYR A 158 -18.50 -6.10 -7.88
CA TYR A 158 -17.11 -5.64 -7.90
C TYR A 158 -16.80 -4.93 -9.21
N LYS A 159 -15.87 -3.98 -9.14
CA LYS A 159 -15.30 -3.38 -10.34
C LYS A 159 -14.16 -4.24 -10.88
N ALA A 160 -13.92 -4.15 -12.19
CA ALA A 160 -12.77 -4.76 -12.83
C ALA A 160 -11.85 -3.68 -13.38
N VAL A 161 -10.55 -3.81 -13.16
CA VAL A 161 -9.52 -2.92 -13.71
C VAL A 161 -8.66 -3.77 -14.65
N ILE A 162 -8.73 -3.56 -15.95
CA ILE A 162 -7.88 -4.27 -16.91
C ILE A 162 -6.49 -3.68 -16.83
N SER A 163 -5.47 -4.52 -16.64
CA SER A 163 -4.12 -4.08 -16.35
C SER A 163 -3.10 -4.59 -17.35
N HIS A 164 -2.10 -3.76 -17.60
CA HIS A 164 -0.85 -4.14 -18.23
C HIS A 164 0.01 -5.02 -17.29
N ARG A 165 1.19 -5.40 -17.77
CA ARG A 165 2.27 -6.01 -16.97
C ARG A 165 3.50 -5.10 -17.05
N SER A 166 4.40 -5.21 -16.09
CA SER A 166 5.62 -4.38 -16.01
C SER A 166 6.58 -4.53 -17.20
N GLY A 167 6.49 -5.64 -17.94
CA GLY A 167 7.26 -5.88 -19.17
C GLY A 167 6.55 -5.42 -20.44
N GLU A 168 5.92 -4.27 -20.42
CA GLU A 168 5.09 -3.70 -21.50
C GLU A 168 5.68 -3.77 -22.90
N THR A 169 4.78 -3.97 -23.86
CA THR A 169 5.04 -3.93 -25.30
C THR A 169 4.08 -2.95 -25.97
N GLU A 170 4.19 -2.78 -27.30
CA GLU A 170 3.25 -1.96 -28.09
C GLU A 170 1.87 -2.64 -28.32
N ASP A 171 1.62 -3.80 -27.71
CA ASP A 171 0.34 -4.53 -27.83
C ASP A 171 -0.80 -3.75 -27.16
N THR A 172 -1.88 -3.52 -27.90
CA THR A 172 -3.05 -2.74 -27.47
C THR A 172 -4.26 -3.57 -27.07
N THR A 173 -4.14 -4.90 -27.05
CA THR A 173 -5.26 -5.84 -26.84
C THR A 173 -6.03 -5.55 -25.55
N ILE A 174 -5.35 -5.12 -24.48
CA ILE A 174 -6.01 -4.79 -23.21
C ILE A 174 -6.97 -3.61 -23.31
N ALA A 175 -6.74 -2.66 -24.23
CA ALA A 175 -7.63 -1.52 -24.45
C ALA A 175 -8.96 -2.01 -25.07
N ASP A 176 -8.88 -2.88 -26.07
CA ASP A 176 -10.05 -3.49 -26.71
C ASP A 176 -10.85 -4.36 -25.71
N ILE A 177 -10.14 -5.15 -24.89
CA ILE A 177 -10.75 -5.96 -23.83
C ILE A 177 -11.48 -5.09 -22.79
N ALA A 178 -10.87 -3.99 -22.35
CA ALA A 178 -11.47 -3.09 -21.37
C ALA A 178 -12.81 -2.52 -21.88
N VAL A 179 -12.87 -2.17 -23.17
CA VAL A 179 -14.08 -1.67 -23.80
C VAL A 179 -15.09 -2.80 -24.04
N ALA A 180 -14.64 -3.93 -24.60
CA ALA A 180 -15.50 -5.05 -24.95
C ALA A 180 -16.23 -5.66 -23.73
N LEU A 181 -15.55 -5.72 -22.59
CA LEU A 181 -16.11 -6.23 -21.34
C LEU A 181 -16.77 -5.15 -20.46
N ASN A 182 -16.80 -3.90 -20.94
CA ASN A 182 -17.32 -2.77 -20.16
C ASN A 182 -16.68 -2.67 -18.76
N ALA A 183 -15.37 -2.90 -18.67
CA ALA A 183 -14.65 -2.88 -17.40
C ALA A 183 -14.69 -1.49 -16.74
N GLY A 184 -14.73 -0.43 -17.54
CA GLY A 184 -14.82 0.96 -17.10
C GLY A 184 -13.50 1.54 -16.64
N GLN A 185 -12.48 0.71 -16.42
CA GLN A 185 -11.17 1.13 -15.94
C GLN A 185 -10.05 0.30 -16.57
N ILE A 186 -8.91 0.97 -16.75
CA ILE A 186 -7.70 0.37 -17.30
C ILE A 186 -6.47 0.94 -16.58
N LYS A 187 -5.45 0.12 -16.33
CA LYS A 187 -4.13 0.49 -15.80
C LYS A 187 -3.10 0.18 -16.87
N THR A 188 -2.51 1.21 -17.49
CA THR A 188 -1.62 1.08 -18.68
C THR A 188 -0.28 1.77 -18.52
N GLY A 189 0.13 2.10 -17.30
CA GLY A 189 1.35 2.84 -17.01
C GLY A 189 1.10 4.32 -16.70
N ALA A 190 2.16 4.98 -16.29
CA ALA A 190 2.16 6.42 -16.03
C ALA A 190 2.60 7.18 -17.29
N PRO A 191 2.13 8.43 -17.51
CA PRO A 191 2.60 9.28 -18.56
C PRO A 191 4.04 9.76 -18.36
#